data_33051774d0d0328cacecd244ffc9aa88
#
_entry.id   33051774d0d0328cacecd244ffc9aa88
#
_cell.length_a   1.000
_cell.length_b   1.000
_cell.length_c   1.000
_cell.angle_alpha   90.00
_cell.angle_beta   90.00
_cell.angle_gamma   90.00
#
_symmetry.space_group_name_H-M   'P 1'
#
loop_
_entity.id
_entity.type
_entity.pdbx_description
1 polymer ?
#
loop_
_entity_poly.entity_id
_entity_poly.type
_entity_poly.pdbx_seq_one_letter_code
_entity_poly.pdbx_strand_id
1 'polypeptide(L)'
;MGQLVPSPPELLSLCLKLVSFPSVTTLPGEENNVGHYIYEWVASLPYFQSHPEHIVMIPVENDPLQRFCVGAFLEAFPSCSQTIILTGHFDVVGTEGFGSLASWAFEPQEYMARIQKEMLPSDVRRDLESGEYLFGRGIADMKYGLALEMACMKMYAQAREELGANLLFLAVCDEENMSSGMRSVVPWLRRFREEKGLQYIACLNTEPSVGEPKEKGALYLGTIGKLMPVFLCVGREAHVGEYFKGVSATLMASCLTVLIEGDEESADTWRGFSFPPMAGLKLADLQDGYSVTLPEMAVTFFNSLLVTKSPRXXXXALQQALALRESSGKKLAPSLFDGEPERGAVITVEELLCEVARKRGLSPKALMKEIALSIHDGKNIHQRGIEVMQTLARQWGRKGPFIVIGFLPPYYPSRCNNEEIAGEKGMRLLCEELVQKGKNIGFSLEVREIFEGIMDLSYLGFQGNLNDLEGVAQNTPLWNIDYYFPSEDILCLHIPILNMGPIGKDAHQSTERLYLPYALHGLPLLFVEALERIPDLCKETNVE
;
A
#
# COMPACT_ATOMS: atom_id res chain seq x y z
N MET A 1 -38.14 -9.89 -12.71
CA MET A 1 -36.97 -9.84 -13.61
C MET A 1 -35.79 -10.44 -12.85
N GLY A 2 -34.85 -11.13 -13.52
CA GLY A 2 -33.65 -11.62 -12.85
C GLY A 2 -32.74 -10.46 -12.47
N GLN A 3 -31.96 -10.64 -11.41
CA GLN A 3 -30.97 -9.64 -10.96
C GLN A 3 -29.98 -9.38 -12.12
N LEU A 4 -29.70 -8.11 -12.41
CA LEU A 4 -28.68 -7.70 -13.40
C LEU A 4 -27.31 -8.11 -12.85
N VAL A 5 -26.54 -8.90 -13.61
CA VAL A 5 -25.21 -9.36 -13.17
C VAL A 5 -24.31 -9.50 -14.41
N PRO A 6 -23.06 -9.06 -14.38
CA PRO A 6 -22.15 -9.29 -15.49
C PRO A 6 -22.00 -10.79 -15.82
N SER A 7 -21.95 -11.13 -17.11
CA SER A 7 -21.91 -12.54 -17.51
C SER A 7 -20.51 -13.15 -17.34
N PRO A 8 -20.41 -14.43 -16.96
CA PRO A 8 -19.10 -15.09 -16.81
C PRO A 8 -18.19 -15.03 -18.04
N PRO A 9 -18.68 -15.20 -19.29
CA PRO A 9 -17.80 -15.05 -20.45
C PRO A 9 -17.26 -13.64 -20.62
N GLU A 10 -18.07 -12.61 -20.33
CA GLU A 10 -17.64 -11.21 -20.41
C GLU A 10 -16.55 -10.91 -19.37
N LEU A 11 -16.78 -11.33 -18.11
CA LEU A 11 -15.81 -11.15 -17.03
C LEU A 11 -14.47 -11.81 -17.37
N LEU A 12 -14.52 -13.06 -17.80
CA LEU A 12 -13.31 -13.80 -18.15
C LEU A 12 -12.57 -13.15 -19.33
N SER A 13 -13.32 -12.73 -20.36
CA SER A 13 -12.73 -12.07 -21.53
C SER A 13 -12.04 -10.76 -21.14
N LEU A 14 -12.70 -9.95 -20.31
CA LEU A 14 -12.17 -8.66 -19.86
C LEU A 14 -10.94 -8.86 -18.96
N CYS A 15 -11.01 -9.81 -18.03
CA CYS A 15 -9.89 -10.17 -17.15
C CYS A 15 -8.67 -10.60 -17.98
N LEU A 16 -8.85 -11.54 -18.92
CA LEU A 16 -7.76 -12.02 -19.79
C LEU A 16 -7.16 -10.86 -20.61
N LYS A 17 -8.01 -9.94 -21.08
CA LYS A 17 -7.54 -8.77 -21.82
C LYS A 17 -6.69 -7.84 -20.94
N LEU A 18 -7.14 -7.56 -19.70
CA LEU A 18 -6.35 -6.75 -18.76
C LEU A 18 -5.02 -7.44 -18.41
N VAL A 19 -5.06 -8.74 -18.16
CA VAL A 19 -3.87 -9.54 -17.85
C VAL A 19 -2.86 -9.49 -19.00
N SER A 20 -3.32 -9.47 -20.26
CA SER A 20 -2.43 -9.45 -21.43
C SER A 20 -1.56 -8.20 -21.53
N PHE A 21 -1.83 -7.16 -20.76
CA PHE A 21 -0.91 -6.02 -20.59
C PHE A 21 0.05 -6.33 -19.44
N PRO A 22 1.37 -6.35 -19.65
CA PRO A 22 2.31 -6.64 -18.57
C PRO A 22 2.18 -5.72 -17.37
N SER A 23 2.09 -4.42 -17.57
CA SER A 23 1.87 -3.37 -16.55
C SER A 23 2.70 -3.53 -15.26
N VAL A 24 3.94 -4.03 -15.41
CA VAL A 24 4.86 -4.17 -14.26
C VAL A 24 5.20 -2.78 -13.73
N THR A 25 4.88 -2.54 -12.47
CA THR A 25 5.13 -1.23 -11.84
C THR A 25 6.62 -0.87 -11.96
N THR A 26 6.91 0.40 -12.11
CA THR A 26 8.24 0.98 -12.32
C THR A 26 8.85 0.78 -13.72
N LEU A 27 8.25 -0.04 -14.61
CA LEU A 27 8.74 -0.17 -15.99
C LEU A 27 8.11 0.90 -16.89
N PRO A 28 8.94 1.69 -17.61
CA PRO A 28 8.41 2.80 -18.41
C PRO A 28 7.35 2.39 -19.43
N GLY A 29 6.21 3.04 -19.40
CA GLY A 29 5.11 2.88 -20.36
C GLY A 29 4.18 1.69 -20.11
N GLU A 30 4.58 0.70 -19.31
CA GLU A 30 3.77 -0.50 -19.14
C GLU A 30 2.43 -0.21 -18.47
N GLU A 31 2.44 0.53 -17.37
CA GLU A 31 1.22 0.95 -16.68
C GLU A 31 0.37 1.86 -17.58
N ASN A 32 1.01 2.77 -18.31
CA ASN A 32 0.30 3.69 -19.21
C ASN A 32 -0.45 2.96 -20.32
N ASN A 33 0.11 1.85 -20.82
CA ASN A 33 -0.55 1.07 -21.87
C ASN A 33 -1.89 0.50 -21.42
N VAL A 34 -1.94 -0.08 -20.21
CA VAL A 34 -3.20 -0.61 -19.67
C VAL A 34 -4.12 0.54 -19.24
N GLY A 35 -3.59 1.63 -18.69
CA GLY A 35 -4.37 2.82 -18.36
C GLY A 35 -5.09 3.40 -19.58
N HIS A 36 -4.39 3.52 -20.71
CA HIS A 36 -5.01 3.95 -21.97
C HIS A 36 -6.10 2.98 -22.44
N TYR A 37 -5.85 1.67 -22.35
CA TYR A 37 -6.86 0.67 -22.70
C TYR A 37 -8.12 0.84 -21.84
N ILE A 38 -7.97 0.99 -20.53
CA ILE A 38 -9.10 1.17 -19.60
C ILE A 38 -9.87 2.44 -19.96
N TYR A 39 -9.16 3.55 -20.17
CA TYR A 39 -9.77 4.82 -20.56
C TYR A 39 -10.58 4.67 -21.86
N GLU A 40 -9.97 4.12 -22.92
CA GLU A 40 -10.61 3.94 -24.22
C GLU A 40 -11.82 3.00 -24.13
N TRP A 41 -11.69 1.93 -23.33
CA TRP A 41 -12.78 0.98 -23.15
C TRP A 41 -14.00 1.67 -22.47
N VAL A 42 -13.77 2.42 -21.38
CA VAL A 42 -14.85 3.16 -20.70
C VAL A 42 -15.44 4.23 -21.65
N ALA A 43 -14.58 4.99 -22.32
CA ALA A 43 -15.00 6.03 -23.28
C ALA A 43 -15.85 5.47 -24.43
N SER A 44 -15.70 4.19 -24.76
CA SER A 44 -16.46 3.54 -25.82
C SER A 44 -17.91 3.24 -25.42
N LEU A 45 -18.25 3.28 -24.12
CA LEU A 45 -19.60 2.99 -23.64
C LEU A 45 -20.56 4.14 -24.03
N PRO A 46 -21.79 3.86 -24.49
CA PRO A 46 -22.69 4.90 -24.97
C PRO A 46 -22.95 6.06 -24.01
N TYR A 47 -23.00 5.78 -22.69
CA TYR A 47 -23.15 6.82 -21.68
C TYR A 47 -21.97 7.81 -21.75
N PHE A 48 -20.73 7.31 -21.75
CA PHE A 48 -19.53 8.16 -21.73
C PHE A 48 -19.28 8.84 -23.09
N GLN A 49 -19.75 8.24 -24.19
CA GLN A 49 -19.78 8.94 -25.49
C GLN A 49 -20.67 10.19 -25.45
N SER A 50 -21.77 10.11 -24.68
CA SER A 50 -22.70 11.22 -24.51
C SER A 50 -22.28 12.21 -23.42
N HIS A 51 -21.40 11.78 -22.52
CA HIS A 51 -20.91 12.54 -21.36
C HIS A 51 -19.40 12.43 -21.27
N PRO A 52 -18.66 12.92 -22.27
CA PRO A 52 -17.19 12.78 -22.26
C PRO A 52 -16.51 13.50 -21.11
N GLU A 53 -17.19 14.47 -20.49
CA GLU A 53 -16.71 15.18 -19.29
C GLU A 53 -16.76 14.30 -18.02
N HIS A 54 -17.38 13.12 -18.10
CA HIS A 54 -17.48 12.20 -16.97
C HIS A 54 -16.37 11.14 -16.96
N ILE A 55 -15.41 11.21 -17.89
CA ILE A 55 -14.22 10.37 -17.86
C ILE A 55 -12.97 11.25 -17.88
N VAL A 56 -11.96 10.91 -17.09
CA VAL A 56 -10.77 11.73 -16.90
C VAL A 56 -9.52 10.87 -16.71
N MET A 57 -8.40 11.35 -17.24
CA MET A 57 -7.07 10.87 -16.87
C MET A 57 -6.55 11.78 -15.74
N ILE A 58 -6.28 11.23 -14.59
CA ILE A 58 -5.78 11.94 -13.41
C ILE A 58 -4.26 11.73 -13.37
N PRO A 59 -3.44 12.73 -13.72
CA PRO A 59 -2.00 12.52 -13.78
C PRO A 59 -1.39 12.32 -12.39
N VAL A 60 -0.39 11.46 -12.31
CA VAL A 60 0.42 11.33 -11.10
C VAL A 60 1.41 12.49 -11.05
N GLU A 61 1.33 13.29 -10.00
CA GLU A 61 2.10 14.52 -9.88
C GLU A 61 3.61 14.25 -9.73
N ASN A 62 4.41 14.91 -10.56
CA ASN A 62 5.87 14.81 -10.57
C ASN A 62 6.40 13.39 -10.84
N ASP A 63 5.61 12.54 -11.50
CA ASP A 63 6.02 11.18 -11.79
C ASP A 63 6.94 11.12 -13.02
N PRO A 64 8.18 10.60 -12.89
CA PRO A 64 9.09 10.50 -14.04
C PRO A 64 8.60 9.54 -15.13
N LEU A 65 7.69 8.61 -14.81
CA LEU A 65 7.09 7.68 -15.77
C LEU A 65 5.85 8.27 -16.45
N GLN A 66 5.41 9.46 -16.01
CA GLN A 66 4.23 10.17 -16.53
C GLN A 66 2.96 9.28 -16.47
N ARG A 67 2.82 8.55 -15.35
CA ARG A 67 1.67 7.68 -15.13
C ARG A 67 0.41 8.51 -14.84
N PHE A 68 -0.73 7.87 -14.97
CA PHE A 68 -2.03 8.47 -14.68
C PHE A 68 -3.00 7.40 -14.22
N CYS A 69 -4.01 7.84 -13.50
CA CYS A 69 -5.15 7.01 -13.10
C CYS A 69 -6.35 7.34 -13.99
N VAL A 70 -7.31 6.44 -14.07
CA VAL A 70 -8.53 6.66 -14.85
C VAL A 70 -9.69 6.83 -13.88
N GLY A 71 -10.40 7.98 -13.99
CA GLY A 71 -11.63 8.23 -13.24
C GLY A 71 -12.84 8.23 -14.20
N ALA A 72 -13.94 7.57 -13.82
CA ALA A 72 -15.16 7.55 -14.64
C ALA A 72 -16.40 7.65 -13.74
N PHE A 73 -17.18 8.70 -13.93
CA PHE A 73 -18.36 9.03 -13.13
C PHE A 73 -19.64 8.65 -13.87
N LEU A 74 -20.38 7.69 -13.33
CA LEU A 74 -21.69 7.26 -13.88
C LEU A 74 -22.79 7.79 -12.96
N GLU A 75 -23.55 8.75 -13.49
CA GLU A 75 -24.64 9.39 -12.76
C GLU A 75 -25.88 8.51 -12.76
N ALA A 76 -26.46 8.27 -11.59
CA ALA A 76 -27.72 7.53 -11.42
C ALA A 76 -28.89 8.29 -12.03
N PHE A 77 -30.01 7.58 -12.27
CA PHE A 77 -31.23 8.19 -12.71
C PHE A 77 -32.42 7.70 -11.86
N PRO A 78 -33.14 8.59 -11.16
CA PRO A 78 -32.93 10.05 -11.12
C PRO A 78 -31.60 10.46 -10.44
N SER A 79 -31.13 11.64 -10.78
CA SER A 79 -29.87 12.21 -10.25
C SER A 79 -29.91 12.32 -8.72
N CYS A 80 -28.78 12.04 -8.08
CA CYS A 80 -28.62 12.11 -6.62
C CYS A 80 -27.20 12.57 -6.27
N SER A 81 -26.96 12.88 -4.99
CA SER A 81 -25.61 13.24 -4.51
C SER A 81 -24.82 12.03 -4.02
N GLN A 82 -25.50 10.98 -3.58
CA GLN A 82 -24.85 9.79 -3.01
C GLN A 82 -24.02 9.10 -4.10
N THR A 83 -22.80 8.74 -3.76
CA THR A 83 -21.83 8.17 -4.72
C THR A 83 -21.05 7.04 -4.05
N ILE A 84 -21.02 5.89 -4.72
CA ILE A 84 -20.19 4.74 -4.34
C ILE A 84 -18.93 4.78 -5.22
N ILE A 85 -17.76 4.69 -4.60
CA ILE A 85 -16.49 4.59 -5.30
C ILE A 85 -16.15 3.11 -5.50
N LEU A 86 -15.73 2.75 -6.70
CA LEU A 86 -15.17 1.44 -7.05
C LEU A 86 -13.70 1.68 -7.36
N THR A 87 -12.78 0.97 -6.75
CA THR A 87 -11.37 1.21 -6.99
C THR A 87 -10.56 -0.08 -7.04
N GLY A 88 -9.59 -0.11 -7.95
CA GLY A 88 -8.63 -1.18 -8.07
C GLY A 88 -7.39 -0.72 -8.83
N HIS A 89 -6.26 -1.40 -8.59
CA HIS A 89 -5.02 -1.08 -9.29
C HIS A 89 -4.84 -1.93 -10.54
N PHE A 90 -4.13 -1.37 -11.53
CA PHE A 90 -3.88 -2.06 -12.78
C PHE A 90 -2.40 -2.46 -12.96
N ASP A 91 -1.54 -2.03 -12.06
CA ASP A 91 -0.13 -2.43 -12.08
C ASP A 91 0.04 -3.80 -11.41
N VAL A 92 1.20 -4.39 -11.59
CA VAL A 92 1.56 -5.69 -11.02
C VAL A 92 3.05 -5.70 -10.67
N VAL A 93 3.46 -6.60 -9.77
CA VAL A 93 4.88 -6.83 -9.49
C VAL A 93 5.57 -7.57 -10.65
N GLY A 94 6.89 -7.61 -10.63
CA GLY A 94 7.71 -8.24 -11.67
C GLY A 94 7.50 -9.75 -11.82
N THR A 95 8.09 -10.30 -12.88
CA THR A 95 7.94 -11.71 -13.25
C THR A 95 9.20 -12.55 -12.99
N GLU A 96 10.16 -12.03 -12.22
CA GLU A 96 11.43 -12.72 -11.93
C GLU A 96 11.21 -14.12 -11.35
N GLY A 97 10.17 -14.27 -10.51
CA GLY A 97 9.81 -15.55 -9.89
C GLY A 97 9.35 -16.63 -10.88
N PHE A 98 8.97 -16.25 -12.11
CA PHE A 98 8.54 -17.19 -13.14
C PHE A 98 9.73 -17.88 -13.85
N GLY A 99 10.95 -17.41 -13.64
CA GLY A 99 12.15 -18.02 -14.24
C GLY A 99 12.06 -18.08 -15.76
N SER A 100 12.26 -19.27 -16.33
CA SER A 100 12.20 -19.48 -17.79
C SER A 100 10.81 -19.27 -18.40
N LEU A 101 9.77 -19.20 -17.57
CA LEU A 101 8.39 -19.00 -18.04
C LEU A 101 7.92 -17.55 -17.95
N ALA A 102 8.81 -16.60 -17.58
CA ALA A 102 8.46 -15.19 -17.38
C ALA A 102 7.77 -14.56 -18.62
N SER A 103 8.19 -14.93 -19.82
CA SER A 103 7.59 -14.43 -21.05
C SER A 103 6.11 -14.84 -21.25
N TRP A 104 5.64 -15.83 -20.51
CA TRP A 104 4.27 -16.32 -20.59
C TRP A 104 3.41 -15.90 -19.38
N ALA A 105 3.99 -15.18 -18.43
CA ALA A 105 3.32 -14.79 -17.19
C ALA A 105 1.98 -14.06 -17.42
N PHE A 106 1.88 -13.35 -18.54
CA PHE A 106 0.70 -12.54 -18.92
C PHE A 106 -0.18 -13.21 -19.99
N GLU A 107 0.07 -14.50 -20.24
CA GLU A 107 -0.69 -15.31 -21.20
C GLU A 107 -1.18 -16.58 -20.47
N PRO A 108 -2.25 -16.49 -19.63
CA PRO A 108 -2.63 -17.59 -18.75
C PRO A 108 -2.75 -18.97 -19.40
N GLN A 109 -3.38 -19.06 -20.58
CA GLN A 109 -3.55 -20.35 -21.27
C GLN A 109 -2.19 -20.95 -21.67
N GLU A 110 -1.29 -20.10 -22.22
CA GLU A 110 0.04 -20.54 -22.64
C GLU A 110 0.91 -20.88 -21.42
N TYR A 111 0.79 -20.11 -20.35
CA TYR A 111 1.50 -20.37 -19.08
C TYR A 111 1.07 -21.73 -18.51
N MET A 112 -0.24 -21.97 -18.38
CA MET A 112 -0.76 -23.23 -17.82
C MET A 112 -0.36 -24.44 -18.64
N ALA A 113 -0.21 -24.30 -19.97
CA ALA A 113 0.22 -25.38 -20.84
C ALA A 113 1.72 -25.76 -20.64
N ARG A 114 2.51 -24.83 -20.08
CA ARG A 114 3.98 -24.98 -19.96
C ARG A 114 4.45 -25.27 -18.53
N ILE A 115 3.66 -24.97 -17.52
CA ILE A 115 4.07 -25.14 -16.13
C ILE A 115 4.34 -26.62 -15.83
N GLN A 116 5.47 -26.92 -15.20
CA GLN A 116 5.88 -28.32 -14.96
C GLN A 116 5.26 -28.83 -13.67
N LYS A 117 4.29 -29.69 -13.81
CA LYS A 117 3.49 -30.22 -12.69
C LYS A 117 4.33 -30.94 -11.62
N GLU A 118 5.34 -31.66 -12.03
CA GLU A 118 6.19 -32.43 -11.12
C GLU A 118 7.08 -31.58 -10.21
N MET A 119 7.27 -30.32 -10.57
CA MET A 119 8.07 -29.35 -9.79
C MET A 119 7.21 -28.48 -8.88
N LEU A 120 5.89 -28.65 -8.92
CA LEU A 120 4.94 -27.84 -8.16
C LEU A 120 4.65 -28.43 -6.78
N PRO A 121 4.42 -27.59 -5.77
CA PRO A 121 3.83 -28.04 -4.51
C PRO A 121 2.53 -28.81 -4.75
N SER A 122 2.21 -29.73 -3.85
CA SER A 122 1.07 -30.64 -4.03
C SER A 122 -0.28 -29.92 -4.15
N ASP A 123 -0.47 -28.83 -3.45
CA ASP A 123 -1.70 -28.03 -3.50
C ASP A 123 -1.80 -27.28 -4.85
N VAL A 124 -0.71 -26.71 -5.33
CA VAL A 124 -0.64 -26.03 -6.64
C VAL A 124 -0.96 -27.01 -7.77
N ARG A 125 -0.35 -28.20 -7.70
CA ARG A 125 -0.61 -29.29 -8.68
C ARG A 125 -2.08 -29.69 -8.69
N ARG A 126 -2.67 -29.90 -7.51
CA ARG A 126 -4.09 -30.24 -7.37
C ARG A 126 -4.98 -29.16 -7.98
N ASP A 127 -4.68 -27.89 -7.68
CA ASP A 127 -5.44 -26.74 -8.20
C ASP A 127 -5.35 -26.66 -9.73
N LEU A 128 -4.15 -26.88 -10.29
CA LEU A 128 -3.94 -26.88 -11.74
C LEU A 128 -4.71 -28.03 -12.41
N GLU A 129 -4.70 -29.23 -11.81
CA GLU A 129 -5.37 -30.42 -12.35
C GLU A 129 -6.90 -30.34 -12.22
N SER A 130 -7.43 -29.56 -11.27
CA SER A 130 -8.87 -29.41 -11.07
C SER A 130 -9.55 -28.71 -12.25
N GLY A 131 -8.84 -27.82 -12.96
CA GLY A 131 -9.41 -26.97 -13.99
C GLY A 131 -10.25 -25.84 -13.42
N GLU A 132 -10.29 -25.67 -12.10
CA GLU A 132 -11.06 -24.61 -11.43
C GLU A 132 -10.25 -23.35 -11.18
N TYR A 133 -8.96 -23.36 -11.53
CA TYR A 133 -8.06 -22.20 -11.30
C TYR A 133 -7.43 -21.74 -12.59
N LEU A 134 -7.29 -20.43 -12.70
CA LEU A 134 -6.59 -19.77 -13.81
C LEU A 134 -5.31 -19.15 -13.25
N PHE A 135 -4.17 -19.46 -13.86
CA PHE A 135 -2.84 -19.05 -13.39
C PHE A 135 -2.28 -17.95 -14.27
N GLY A 136 -1.61 -16.96 -13.65
CA GLY A 136 -0.95 -15.87 -14.36
C GLY A 136 -0.64 -14.70 -13.46
N ARG A 137 0.31 -13.85 -13.84
CA ARG A 137 0.63 -12.64 -13.08
C ARG A 137 -0.52 -11.63 -13.17
N GLY A 138 -0.95 -11.10 -12.02
CA GLY A 138 -2.00 -10.10 -11.92
C GLY A 138 -3.40 -10.66 -12.13
N ILE A 139 -3.55 -11.98 -12.28
CA ILE A 139 -4.86 -12.60 -12.55
C ILE A 139 -5.79 -12.48 -11.33
N ALA A 140 -5.23 -12.61 -10.13
CA ALA A 140 -5.95 -12.46 -8.87
C ALA A 140 -5.72 -11.07 -8.28
N ASP A 141 -4.50 -10.59 -8.36
CA ASP A 141 -3.99 -9.35 -7.74
C ASP A 141 -3.58 -8.36 -8.84
N MET A 142 -4.50 -7.38 -9.27
CA MET A 142 -5.94 -7.51 -8.96
C MET A 142 -6.81 -7.29 -10.22
N LYS A 143 -6.29 -7.71 -11.39
CA LYS A 143 -6.94 -7.41 -12.69
C LYS A 143 -8.32 -8.07 -12.86
N TYR A 144 -8.57 -9.21 -12.18
CA TYR A 144 -9.92 -9.76 -12.16
C TYR A 144 -10.89 -8.82 -11.44
N GLY A 145 -10.47 -8.27 -10.29
CA GLY A 145 -11.28 -7.31 -9.56
C GLY A 145 -11.64 -6.12 -10.42
N LEU A 146 -10.64 -5.55 -11.07
CA LEU A 146 -10.82 -4.41 -11.97
C LEU A 146 -11.76 -4.76 -13.15
N ALA A 147 -11.66 -5.98 -13.69
CA ALA A 147 -12.57 -6.45 -14.76
C ALA A 147 -14.03 -6.50 -14.27
N LEU A 148 -14.25 -6.93 -13.03
CA LEU A 148 -15.57 -6.96 -12.41
C LEU A 148 -16.15 -5.54 -12.28
N GLU A 149 -15.36 -4.61 -11.78
CA GLU A 149 -15.76 -3.20 -11.63
C GLU A 149 -16.11 -2.58 -12.99
N MET A 150 -15.27 -2.79 -14.01
CA MET A 150 -15.52 -2.32 -15.37
C MET A 150 -16.82 -2.91 -15.95
N ALA A 151 -17.02 -4.22 -15.76
CA ALA A 151 -18.24 -4.90 -16.24
C ALA A 151 -19.49 -4.35 -15.55
N CYS A 152 -19.41 -4.03 -14.25
CA CYS A 152 -20.50 -3.38 -13.52
C CYS A 152 -20.76 -1.97 -14.07
N MET A 153 -19.70 -1.19 -14.34
CA MET A 153 -19.84 0.14 -14.96
C MET A 153 -20.59 0.05 -16.29
N LYS A 154 -20.23 -0.92 -17.15
CA LYS A 154 -20.90 -1.13 -18.43
C LYS A 154 -22.38 -1.51 -18.24
N MET A 155 -22.64 -2.44 -17.34
CA MET A 155 -23.99 -2.94 -17.04
C MET A 155 -24.90 -1.80 -16.58
N TYR A 156 -24.45 -1.04 -15.59
CA TYR A 156 -25.23 0.07 -15.04
C TYR A 156 -25.30 1.28 -15.98
N ALA A 157 -24.32 1.47 -16.86
CA ALA A 157 -24.40 2.52 -17.88
C ALA A 157 -25.59 2.28 -18.82
N GLN A 158 -26.11 1.05 -18.93
CA GLN A 158 -27.26 0.67 -19.73
C GLN A 158 -28.58 0.60 -18.92
N ALA A 159 -28.47 0.70 -17.57
CA ALA A 159 -29.61 0.53 -16.65
C ALA A 159 -29.48 1.49 -15.46
N ARG A 160 -29.30 2.78 -15.73
CA ARG A 160 -29.03 3.80 -14.70
C ARG A 160 -30.16 3.95 -13.68
N GLU A 161 -31.39 3.59 -14.11
CA GLU A 161 -32.58 3.60 -13.26
C GLU A 161 -32.57 2.52 -12.17
N GLU A 162 -31.67 1.54 -12.28
CA GLU A 162 -31.48 0.50 -11.25
C GLU A 162 -30.44 0.94 -10.19
N LEU A 163 -29.75 2.07 -10.41
CA LEU A 163 -28.76 2.59 -9.46
C LEU A 163 -29.42 3.38 -8.33
N GLY A 164 -29.15 3.01 -7.08
CA GLY A 164 -29.55 3.77 -5.89
C GLY A 164 -28.59 4.91 -5.55
N ALA A 165 -27.42 4.95 -6.18
CA ALA A 165 -26.38 5.97 -5.99
C ALA A 165 -25.53 6.07 -7.26
N ASN A 166 -24.83 7.19 -7.46
CA ASN A 166 -23.85 7.31 -8.54
C ASN A 166 -22.72 6.32 -8.33
N LEU A 167 -22.06 5.90 -9.41
CA LEU A 167 -20.82 5.12 -9.34
C LEU A 167 -19.65 5.98 -9.81
N LEU A 168 -18.56 5.95 -9.06
CA LEU A 168 -17.29 6.59 -9.44
C LEU A 168 -16.22 5.50 -9.51
N PHE A 169 -15.86 5.09 -10.72
CA PHE A 169 -14.82 4.09 -10.96
C PHE A 169 -13.45 4.76 -11.00
N LEU A 170 -12.48 4.18 -10.31
CA LEU A 170 -11.11 4.66 -10.21
C LEU A 170 -10.14 3.50 -10.45
N ALA A 171 -9.53 3.46 -11.63
CA ALA A 171 -8.44 2.52 -11.89
C ALA A 171 -7.12 3.25 -11.63
N VAL A 172 -6.31 2.73 -10.70
CA VAL A 172 -5.11 3.42 -10.22
C VAL A 172 -3.82 2.67 -10.57
N CYS A 173 -2.71 3.39 -10.60
CA CYS A 173 -1.36 2.88 -10.90
C CYS A 173 -0.48 2.87 -9.65
N ASP A 174 0.62 2.11 -9.69
CA ASP A 174 1.71 2.16 -8.69
C ASP A 174 1.31 1.67 -7.30
N GLU A 175 0.23 0.88 -7.17
CA GLU A 175 -0.16 0.33 -5.85
C GLU A 175 0.95 -0.58 -5.32
N GLU A 176 1.48 -1.43 -6.17
CA GLU A 176 2.49 -2.45 -5.87
C GLU A 176 3.87 -1.90 -5.48
N ASN A 177 4.02 -0.57 -5.47
CA ASN A 177 5.30 0.07 -5.17
C ASN A 177 5.12 1.21 -4.15
N MET A 178 4.51 2.34 -4.54
CA MET A 178 4.44 3.54 -3.70
C MET A 178 3.02 4.10 -3.55
N SER A 179 2.02 3.54 -4.23
CA SER A 179 0.64 4.07 -4.33
C SER A 179 0.60 5.55 -4.75
N SER A 180 1.51 5.95 -5.64
CA SER A 180 1.52 7.35 -6.10
C SER A 180 0.25 7.68 -6.91
N GLY A 181 -0.37 6.67 -7.53
CA GLY A 181 -1.67 6.82 -8.17
C GLY A 181 -2.73 7.27 -7.17
N MET A 182 -2.99 6.47 -6.14
CA MET A 182 -4.03 6.80 -5.15
C MET A 182 -3.70 8.11 -4.41
N ARG A 183 -2.43 8.34 -4.07
CA ARG A 183 -2.02 9.60 -3.43
C ARG A 183 -2.31 10.83 -4.30
N SER A 184 -2.31 10.68 -5.63
CA SER A 184 -2.68 11.74 -6.57
C SER A 184 -4.20 11.83 -6.78
N VAL A 185 -4.89 10.70 -6.68
CA VAL A 185 -6.36 10.62 -6.79
C VAL A 185 -7.04 11.31 -5.59
N VAL A 186 -6.51 11.17 -4.38
CA VAL A 186 -7.12 11.70 -3.14
C VAL A 186 -7.40 13.21 -3.21
N PRO A 187 -6.46 14.09 -3.61
CA PRO A 187 -6.77 15.52 -3.79
C PRO A 187 -7.80 15.76 -4.89
N TRP A 188 -7.77 14.96 -5.95
CA TRP A 188 -8.76 15.05 -7.03
C TRP A 188 -10.15 14.65 -6.50
N LEU A 189 -10.27 13.58 -5.71
CA LEU A 189 -11.53 13.15 -5.09
C LEU A 189 -12.16 14.27 -4.26
N ARG A 190 -11.34 14.94 -3.44
CA ARG A 190 -11.85 16.06 -2.62
C ARG A 190 -12.41 17.17 -3.50
N ARG A 191 -11.65 17.62 -4.52
CA ARG A 191 -12.09 18.67 -5.43
C ARG A 191 -13.36 18.26 -6.20
N PHE A 192 -13.37 17.04 -6.74
CA PHE A 192 -14.50 16.50 -7.51
C PHE A 192 -15.78 16.43 -6.66
N ARG A 193 -15.64 15.99 -5.40
CA ARG A 193 -16.74 15.98 -4.44
C ARG A 193 -17.32 17.39 -4.25
N GLU A 194 -16.47 18.38 -4.05
CA GLU A 194 -16.87 19.78 -3.81
C GLU A 194 -17.52 20.39 -5.09
N GLU A 195 -16.91 20.17 -6.24
CA GLU A 195 -17.39 20.71 -7.53
C GLU A 195 -18.76 20.16 -7.94
N LYS A 196 -18.98 18.86 -7.71
CA LYS A 196 -20.21 18.18 -8.10
C LYS A 196 -21.26 18.11 -6.98
N GLY A 197 -20.92 18.52 -5.75
CA GLY A 197 -21.82 18.41 -4.61
C GLY A 197 -22.10 16.96 -4.21
N LEU A 198 -21.10 16.08 -4.29
CA LEU A 198 -21.26 14.64 -4.05
C LEU A 198 -21.09 14.29 -2.57
N GLN A 199 -21.67 13.17 -2.20
CA GLN A 199 -21.49 12.54 -0.89
C GLN A 199 -20.98 11.12 -1.13
N TYR A 200 -19.70 10.86 -0.81
CA TYR A 200 -19.12 9.51 -0.93
C TYR A 200 -19.65 8.66 0.24
N ILE A 201 -20.56 7.72 -0.07
CA ILE A 201 -21.19 6.90 0.98
C ILE A 201 -20.47 5.57 1.19
N ALA A 202 -19.61 5.15 0.25
CA ALA A 202 -18.79 3.94 0.36
C ALA A 202 -17.68 3.95 -0.67
N CYS A 203 -16.61 3.20 -0.37
CA CYS A 203 -15.61 2.78 -1.35
C CYS A 203 -15.45 1.27 -1.29
N LEU A 204 -15.65 0.62 -2.44
CA LEU A 204 -15.42 -0.81 -2.62
C LEU A 204 -14.10 -1.01 -3.35
N ASN A 205 -13.27 -1.92 -2.82
CA ASN A 205 -12.05 -2.38 -3.46
C ASN A 205 -12.17 -3.88 -3.71
N THR A 206 -11.44 -4.40 -4.68
CA THR A 206 -11.58 -5.81 -5.09
C THR A 206 -10.27 -6.59 -5.03
N GLU A 207 -9.40 -6.24 -4.05
CA GLU A 207 -8.20 -7.01 -3.71
C GLU A 207 -8.56 -8.44 -3.33
N PRO A 208 -7.76 -9.43 -3.76
CA PRO A 208 -8.12 -10.82 -3.50
C PRO A 208 -8.12 -11.18 -2.01
N SER A 209 -8.94 -12.15 -1.65
CA SER A 209 -8.90 -12.73 -0.30
C SER A 209 -7.57 -13.45 -0.11
N VAL A 210 -6.86 -13.15 0.99
CA VAL A 210 -5.58 -13.79 1.34
C VAL A 210 -5.77 -14.87 2.41
N GLY A 211 -4.97 -15.91 2.32
CA GLY A 211 -4.87 -16.95 3.35
C GLY A 211 -5.78 -18.14 3.11
N GLU A 212 -5.64 -19.12 3.98
CA GLU A 212 -6.44 -20.32 4.05
C GLU A 212 -7.62 -20.11 5.02
N PRO A 213 -8.70 -20.79 4.93
CA PRO A 213 -8.93 -22.02 4.21
C PRO A 213 -9.46 -21.85 2.79
N LYS A 214 -9.26 -22.90 2.07
CA LYS A 214 -9.63 -23.13 0.69
C LYS A 214 -11.09 -22.76 0.39
N GLU A 215 -11.25 -21.97 -0.67
CA GLU A 215 -12.57 -21.68 -1.24
C GLU A 215 -13.50 -20.89 -0.31
N LYS A 216 -12.92 -20.11 0.60
CA LYS A 216 -13.66 -19.22 1.48
C LYS A 216 -13.32 -17.78 1.15
N GLY A 217 -14.30 -17.02 0.72
CA GLY A 217 -14.13 -15.60 0.45
C GLY A 217 -14.09 -14.80 1.74
N ALA A 218 -13.44 -13.64 1.72
CA ALA A 218 -13.40 -12.73 2.86
C ALA A 218 -13.90 -11.35 2.49
N LEU A 219 -14.55 -10.70 3.44
CA LEU A 219 -15.04 -9.33 3.37
C LEU A 219 -14.27 -8.56 4.44
N TYR A 220 -13.47 -7.57 4.03
CA TYR A 220 -12.57 -6.85 4.95
C TYR A 220 -13.10 -5.45 5.23
N LEU A 221 -13.28 -5.13 6.50
CA LEU A 221 -13.81 -3.84 6.98
C LEU A 221 -12.72 -2.81 7.26
N GLY A 222 -11.47 -3.14 6.97
CA GLY A 222 -10.33 -2.27 7.20
C GLY A 222 -9.06 -2.79 6.56
N THR A 223 -8.04 -1.94 6.57
CA THR A 223 -6.70 -2.25 6.06
C THR A 223 -5.63 -1.83 7.06
N ILE A 224 -4.56 -2.62 7.11
CA ILE A 224 -3.42 -2.37 7.99
C ILE A 224 -2.63 -1.16 7.50
N GLY A 225 -1.99 -0.45 8.43
CA GLY A 225 -1.03 0.61 8.10
C GLY A 225 0.39 0.08 7.99
N LYS A 226 1.24 0.84 7.32
CA LYS A 226 2.65 0.49 7.11
C LYS A 226 3.55 1.68 7.40
N LEU A 227 4.62 1.40 8.12
CA LEU A 227 5.68 2.36 8.40
C LEU A 227 7.03 1.68 8.16
N MET A 228 8.03 2.41 7.71
CA MET A 228 9.36 1.86 7.45
C MET A 228 10.42 2.55 8.31
N PRO A 229 10.62 2.11 9.58
CA PRO A 229 11.68 2.66 10.41
C PRO A 229 13.06 2.42 9.80
N VAL A 230 13.89 3.47 9.78
CA VAL A 230 15.27 3.43 9.28
C VAL A 230 16.23 3.90 10.35
N PHE A 231 17.35 3.22 10.46
CA PHE A 231 18.42 3.52 11.42
C PHE A 231 19.72 3.75 10.66
N LEU A 232 20.23 4.98 10.70
CA LEU A 232 21.57 5.28 10.21
C LEU A 232 22.51 5.18 11.41
N CYS A 233 23.40 4.20 11.39
CA CYS A 233 24.43 4.01 12.40
C CYS A 233 25.69 4.76 11.97
N VAL A 234 26.17 5.67 12.81
CA VAL A 234 27.43 6.38 12.59
C VAL A 234 28.44 5.88 13.62
N GLY A 235 29.47 5.23 13.15
CA GLY A 235 30.54 4.68 13.96
C GLY A 235 31.77 5.61 14.02
N ARG A 236 32.92 5.01 14.15
CA ARG A 236 34.21 5.72 14.13
C ARG A 236 35.20 4.90 13.32
N GLU A 237 35.68 5.46 12.24
CA GLU A 237 36.61 4.81 11.34
C GLU A 237 37.93 4.48 12.06
N ALA A 238 38.54 3.33 11.76
CA ALA A 238 39.86 2.92 12.15
C ALA A 238 40.37 1.84 11.20
N HIS A 239 41.66 1.75 11.02
CA HIS A 239 42.28 0.64 10.28
C HIS A 239 41.92 -0.69 10.95
N VAL A 240 41.63 -1.74 10.17
CA VAL A 240 41.21 -3.04 10.73
C VAL A 240 42.26 -3.63 11.69
N GLY A 241 43.53 -3.36 11.47
CA GLY A 241 44.62 -3.75 12.39
C GLY A 241 44.59 -3.01 13.72
N GLU A 242 43.82 -1.92 13.83
CA GLU A 242 43.64 -1.14 15.05
C GLU A 242 42.17 -1.14 15.49
N TYR A 243 41.49 -2.28 15.35
CA TYR A 243 40.06 -2.46 15.52
C TYR A 243 39.47 -1.71 16.73
N PHE A 244 40.17 -1.82 17.89
CA PHE A 244 39.67 -1.26 19.14
C PHE A 244 39.83 0.28 19.25
N LYS A 245 40.44 0.93 18.25
CA LYS A 245 40.47 2.40 18.16
C LYS A 245 39.24 2.97 17.46
N GLY A 246 38.49 2.12 16.75
CA GLY A 246 37.29 2.49 16.01
C GLY A 246 36.02 1.94 16.64
N VAL A 247 34.88 2.21 15.94
CA VAL A 247 33.57 1.63 16.24
C VAL A 247 32.90 1.29 14.90
N SER A 248 32.67 0.01 14.66
CA SER A 248 32.10 -0.45 13.38
C SER A 248 30.62 -0.10 13.29
N ALA A 249 30.25 0.74 12.34
CA ALA A 249 28.84 1.06 12.05
C ALA A 249 28.06 -0.19 11.60
N THR A 250 28.72 -1.08 10.86
CA THR A 250 28.11 -2.35 10.42
C THR A 250 27.74 -3.23 11.61
N LEU A 251 28.62 -3.31 12.61
CA LEU A 251 28.32 -4.06 13.84
C LEU A 251 27.13 -3.43 14.58
N MET A 252 27.08 -2.08 14.66
CA MET A 252 25.95 -1.39 15.29
C MET A 252 24.63 -1.74 14.57
N ALA A 253 24.60 -1.66 13.24
CA ALA A 253 23.41 -1.96 12.44
C ALA A 253 22.99 -3.44 12.57
N SER A 254 23.97 -4.36 12.61
CA SER A 254 23.71 -5.80 12.81
C SER A 254 23.06 -6.06 14.18
N CYS A 255 23.59 -5.42 15.23
CA CYS A 255 23.03 -5.55 16.58
C CYS A 255 21.58 -5.04 16.63
N LEU A 256 21.29 -3.91 15.95
CA LEU A 256 19.92 -3.39 15.84
C LEU A 256 19.01 -4.38 15.13
N THR A 257 19.46 -4.97 14.04
CA THR A 257 18.68 -5.95 13.29
C THR A 257 18.33 -7.15 14.18
N VAL A 258 19.31 -7.70 14.89
CA VAL A 258 19.08 -8.84 15.82
C VAL A 258 18.09 -8.47 16.94
N LEU A 259 18.06 -7.21 17.35
CA LEU A 259 17.17 -6.76 18.44
C LEU A 259 15.75 -6.49 17.99
N ILE A 260 15.56 -6.12 16.73
CA ILE A 260 14.28 -5.60 16.24
C ILE A 260 13.55 -6.64 15.39
N GLU A 261 14.26 -7.35 14.52
CA GLU A 261 13.63 -8.30 13.59
C GLU A 261 13.02 -9.47 14.34
N GLY A 262 11.74 -9.71 14.07
CA GLY A 262 11.03 -10.84 14.65
C GLY A 262 10.68 -10.69 16.13
N ASP A 263 10.85 -9.51 16.72
CA ASP A 263 10.50 -9.27 18.12
C ASP A 263 8.97 -9.21 18.29
N GLU A 264 8.39 -10.27 18.81
CA GLU A 264 6.94 -10.40 19.01
C GLU A 264 6.37 -9.34 19.97
N GLU A 265 7.17 -8.80 20.89
CA GLU A 265 6.73 -7.73 21.79
C GLU A 265 6.54 -6.41 21.04
N SER A 266 7.24 -6.24 19.91
CA SER A 266 7.11 -5.06 19.05
C SER A 266 5.89 -5.15 18.13
N ALA A 267 5.32 -6.34 17.93
CA ALA A 267 4.16 -6.54 17.04
C ALA A 267 2.94 -5.76 17.54
N ASP A 268 2.14 -5.25 16.63
CA ASP A 268 0.88 -4.60 16.99
C ASP A 268 -0.21 -5.65 17.22
N THR A 269 -1.21 -5.31 18.03
CA THR A 269 -2.35 -6.19 18.31
C THR A 269 -3.63 -5.37 18.26
N TRP A 270 -4.69 -5.97 17.71
CA TRP A 270 -5.98 -5.30 17.64
C TRP A 270 -7.13 -6.31 17.68
N ARG A 271 -8.08 -6.09 18.55
CA ARG A 271 -9.26 -6.96 18.73
C ARG A 271 -8.90 -8.46 18.81
N GLY A 272 -7.79 -8.77 19.49
CA GLY A 272 -7.35 -10.16 19.71
C GLY A 272 -6.49 -10.77 18.59
N PHE A 273 -6.23 -10.03 17.52
CA PHE A 273 -5.30 -10.44 16.47
C PHE A 273 -3.92 -9.83 16.74
N SER A 274 -2.88 -10.63 16.57
CA SER A 274 -1.48 -10.17 16.58
C SER A 274 -0.97 -10.11 15.16
N PHE A 275 -0.39 -8.98 14.78
CA PHE A 275 0.18 -8.79 13.44
C PHE A 275 1.62 -9.27 13.41
N PRO A 276 2.18 -9.50 12.23
CA PRO A 276 3.60 -9.86 12.15
C PRO A 276 4.49 -8.81 12.80
N PRO A 277 5.59 -9.23 13.47
CA PRO A 277 6.57 -8.28 14.00
C PRO A 277 7.33 -7.59 12.87
N MET A 278 8.20 -6.64 13.22
CA MET A 278 9.02 -5.93 12.24
C MET A 278 9.91 -6.89 11.46
N ALA A 279 9.94 -6.74 10.14
CA ALA A 279 10.77 -7.54 9.24
C ALA A 279 11.87 -6.66 8.63
N GLY A 280 13.11 -7.13 8.66
CA GLY A 280 14.25 -6.42 8.08
C GLY A 280 14.20 -6.45 6.56
N LEU A 281 14.26 -5.28 5.94
CA LEU A 281 14.25 -5.14 4.48
C LEU A 281 15.64 -4.87 3.92
N LYS A 282 16.52 -4.28 4.71
CA LYS A 282 17.89 -3.99 4.26
C LYS A 282 18.83 -3.85 5.44
N LEU A 283 20.06 -4.34 5.25
CA LEU A 283 21.20 -4.11 6.12
C LEU A 283 22.43 -3.93 5.20
N ALA A 284 23.09 -2.78 5.29
CA ALA A 284 24.22 -2.49 4.40
C ALA A 284 25.16 -1.46 5.02
N ASP A 285 26.47 -1.61 4.76
CA ASP A 285 27.39 -0.50 4.97
C ASP A 285 27.21 0.54 3.87
N LEU A 286 27.72 1.74 4.10
CA LEU A 286 27.57 2.87 3.17
C LEU A 286 28.93 3.37 2.66
N GLN A 287 29.94 2.48 2.60
CA GLN A 287 31.24 2.79 1.98
C GLN A 287 31.17 2.72 0.46
N ASP A 288 31.86 3.62 -0.19
CA ASP A 288 31.97 3.65 -1.66
C ASP A 288 33.15 2.79 -2.12
N GLY A 289 33.05 1.47 -1.99
CA GLY A 289 34.04 0.53 -2.43
C GLY A 289 34.89 -0.08 -1.32
N TYR A 290 35.86 -0.90 -1.69
CA TYR A 290 36.69 -1.64 -0.76
C TYR A 290 37.68 -0.72 -0.01
N SER A 291 37.73 -0.85 1.31
CA SER A 291 38.70 -0.18 2.17
C SER A 291 39.08 -1.11 3.33
N VAL A 292 40.34 -1.03 3.79
CA VAL A 292 40.82 -1.80 4.94
C VAL A 292 40.58 -1.01 6.23
N THR A 293 39.35 -0.42 6.34
CA THR A 293 38.92 0.36 7.50
C THR A 293 37.54 -0.12 7.99
N LEU A 294 37.24 0.10 9.24
CA LEU A 294 35.89 -0.09 9.78
C LEU A 294 34.94 0.91 9.10
N PRO A 295 33.78 0.48 8.59
CA PRO A 295 32.83 1.41 7.98
C PRO A 295 32.39 2.51 8.97
N GLU A 296 32.46 3.76 8.52
CA GLU A 296 32.00 4.91 9.31
C GLU A 296 30.48 4.94 9.43
N MET A 297 29.78 4.53 8.36
CA MET A 297 28.30 4.57 8.34
C MET A 297 27.72 3.26 7.81
N ALA A 298 26.58 2.86 8.38
CA ALA A 298 25.81 1.71 7.94
C ALA A 298 24.32 2.00 8.17
N VAL A 299 23.46 1.34 7.41
CA VAL A 299 22.00 1.51 7.50
C VAL A 299 21.32 0.17 7.67
N THR A 300 20.25 0.17 8.46
CA THR A 300 19.26 -0.94 8.47
C THR A 300 17.87 -0.33 8.50
N PHE A 301 16.92 -0.95 7.76
CA PHE A 301 15.53 -0.52 7.81
C PHE A 301 14.57 -1.70 7.71
N PHE A 302 13.35 -1.47 8.20
CA PHE A 302 12.37 -2.53 8.47
C PHE A 302 11.01 -2.16 7.89
N ASN A 303 10.18 -3.18 7.68
CA ASN A 303 8.75 -3.04 7.47
C ASN A 303 8.05 -3.23 8.83
N SER A 304 7.19 -2.30 9.20
CA SER A 304 6.39 -2.36 10.42
C SER A 304 4.91 -2.20 10.05
N LEU A 305 4.10 -3.18 10.41
CA LEU A 305 2.65 -3.16 10.18
C LEU A 305 1.97 -2.64 11.45
N LEU A 306 1.05 -1.67 11.30
CA LEU A 306 0.48 -0.94 12.43
C LEU A 306 -1.03 -0.77 12.27
N VAL A 307 -1.75 -0.88 13.38
CA VAL A 307 -3.18 -0.51 13.45
C VAL A 307 -3.42 0.47 14.59
N THR A 308 -2.94 0.13 15.78
CA THR A 308 -3.18 0.92 17.00
C THR A 308 -1.95 1.72 17.44
N LYS A 309 -0.77 1.26 17.09
CA LYS A 309 0.48 1.92 17.53
C LYS A 309 0.70 3.21 16.77
N SER A 310 0.84 4.31 17.52
CA SER A 310 1.16 5.62 16.96
C SER A 310 2.58 5.61 16.34
N PRO A 311 2.75 6.07 15.12
CA PRO A 311 4.08 6.23 14.51
C PRO A 311 5.04 7.07 15.37
N ARG A 312 4.56 8.09 15.99
CA ARG A 312 5.35 8.93 16.89
C ARG A 312 5.78 8.19 18.15
N UNK A 313 5.00 7.53 18.55
CA UNK A 313 5.31 6.72 19.65
C UNK A 313 6.28 5.67 19.35
N UNK A 314 6.24 5.24 18.25
CA UNK A 314 7.18 4.30 17.81
C UNK A 314 8.56 4.90 17.67
N UNK A 315 8.73 5.87 17.36
CA UNK A 315 9.94 6.56 17.26
C UNK A 315 10.46 6.96 18.58
N UNK A 316 9.70 7.28 19.36
CA UNK A 316 9.99 7.55 20.66
C UNK A 316 10.28 6.38 21.46
N ALA A 317 9.56 5.42 21.33
CA ALA A 317 9.80 4.18 22.06
C ALA A 317 11.14 3.53 21.64
N LEU A 318 11.38 3.45 20.35
CA LEU A 318 12.65 2.93 19.82
C LEU A 318 13.84 3.75 20.30
N GLN A 319 13.73 5.07 20.27
CA GLN A 319 14.78 5.97 20.76
C GLN A 319 15.05 5.73 22.25
N GLN A 320 13.99 5.66 23.05
CA GLN A 320 14.10 5.43 24.50
C GLN A 320 14.63 4.04 24.82
N ALA A 321 14.14 3.02 24.12
CA ALA A 321 14.61 1.64 24.34
C ALA A 321 16.10 1.50 24.05
N LEU A 322 16.58 2.11 22.97
CA LEU A 322 18.00 2.09 22.62
C LEU A 322 18.83 2.87 23.66
N ALA A 323 18.36 4.03 24.09
CA ALA A 323 19.02 4.82 25.12
C ALA A 323 19.05 4.09 26.47
N LEU A 324 17.97 3.41 26.84
CA LEU A 324 17.88 2.63 28.08
C LEU A 324 18.79 1.40 28.06
N ARG A 325 18.91 0.71 26.93
CA ARG A 325 19.84 -0.42 26.79
C ARG A 325 21.28 0.02 26.98
N GLU A 326 21.63 1.17 26.44
CA GLU A 326 22.95 1.79 26.64
C GLU A 326 23.21 2.07 28.12
N SER A 327 22.28 2.74 28.81
CA SER A 327 22.43 3.12 30.23
C SER A 327 22.41 1.92 31.17
N SER A 328 21.80 0.79 30.81
CA SER A 328 21.70 -0.41 31.65
C SER A 328 22.92 -1.33 31.53
N GLY A 329 23.93 -0.97 30.76
CA GLY A 329 25.12 -1.78 30.54
C GLY A 329 24.92 -3.01 29.66
N LYS A 330 23.74 -3.21 29.11
CA LYS A 330 23.50 -4.23 28.08
C LYS A 330 23.90 -3.63 26.72
N LYS A 331 25.20 -3.47 26.55
CA LYS A 331 25.78 -2.85 25.36
C LYS A 331 25.30 -3.54 24.08
N LEU A 332 24.96 -2.75 23.06
CA LEU A 332 24.66 -3.23 21.71
C LEU A 332 25.86 -4.03 21.14
N ALA A 333 27.05 -3.71 21.63
CA ALA A 333 28.22 -4.60 21.53
C ALA A 333 29.15 -4.31 22.72
N PRO A 334 29.78 -5.32 23.33
CA PRO A 334 30.51 -5.16 24.58
C PRO A 334 31.65 -4.14 24.57
N SER A 335 32.13 -3.73 23.41
CA SER A 335 33.25 -2.78 23.26
C SER A 335 32.87 -1.49 22.53
N LEU A 336 31.58 -1.28 22.20
CA LEU A 336 31.21 -0.15 21.36
C LEU A 336 31.21 1.21 22.07
N PHE A 337 31.09 1.20 23.39
CA PHE A 337 30.97 2.44 24.16
C PHE A 337 31.76 2.33 25.47
N ASP A 338 33.05 2.64 25.44
CA ASP A 338 33.86 2.83 26.64
C ASP A 338 33.70 4.29 27.08
N GLY A 339 32.87 4.50 28.09
CA GLY A 339 32.60 5.81 28.65
C GLY A 339 31.14 6.02 28.98
N GLU A 340 30.80 7.06 29.70
CA GLU A 340 29.41 7.44 29.94
C GLU A 340 28.74 7.77 28.60
N PRO A 341 27.48 7.29 28.36
CA PRO A 341 26.80 7.63 27.13
C PRO A 341 26.65 9.15 27.02
N GLU A 342 27.28 9.71 26.02
CA GLU A 342 27.13 11.14 25.74
C GLU A 342 25.68 11.43 25.37
N ARG A 343 25.15 12.52 25.89
CA ARG A 343 23.81 12.99 25.59
C ARG A 343 23.64 13.12 24.07
N GLY A 344 22.70 12.41 23.48
CA GLY A 344 22.47 12.41 22.03
C GLY A 344 23.10 11.24 21.28
N ALA A 345 23.35 10.11 21.96
CA ALA A 345 23.77 8.87 21.29
C ALA A 345 22.68 8.31 20.34
N VAL A 346 21.42 8.68 20.55
CA VAL A 346 20.31 8.36 19.64
C VAL A 346 19.53 9.64 19.37
N ILE A 347 19.38 10.02 18.11
CA ILE A 347 18.73 11.26 17.68
C ILE A 347 17.77 10.97 16.52
N THR A 348 16.65 11.67 16.47
CA THR A 348 15.71 11.52 15.36
C THR A 348 16.13 12.40 14.16
N VAL A 349 15.60 12.10 12.96
CA VAL A 349 15.84 12.92 11.77
C VAL A 349 15.39 14.37 12.01
N GLU A 350 14.23 14.55 12.65
CA GLU A 350 13.69 15.87 12.99
C GLU A 350 14.66 16.65 13.87
N GLU A 351 15.11 16.02 14.97
CA GLU A 351 16.05 16.66 15.91
C GLU A 351 17.37 17.02 15.22
N LEU A 352 17.92 16.08 14.43
CA LEU A 352 19.19 16.28 13.71
C LEU A 352 19.05 17.41 12.69
N LEU A 353 17.96 17.42 11.92
CA LEU A 353 17.67 18.48 10.94
C LEU A 353 17.59 19.85 11.62
N CYS A 354 16.88 19.93 12.74
CA CYS A 354 16.76 21.18 13.53
C CYS A 354 18.12 21.66 14.05
N GLU A 355 18.95 20.77 14.58
CA GLU A 355 20.27 21.13 15.08
C GLU A 355 21.21 21.63 13.98
N VAL A 356 21.24 20.92 12.83
CA VAL A 356 22.07 21.33 11.70
C VAL A 356 21.57 22.66 11.11
N ALA A 357 20.26 22.82 10.95
CA ALA A 357 19.65 24.06 10.44
C ALA A 357 20.03 25.24 11.35
N ARG A 358 19.92 25.06 12.67
CA ARG A 358 20.30 26.09 13.65
C ARG A 358 21.77 26.49 13.52
N LYS A 359 22.67 25.50 13.40
CA LYS A 359 24.13 25.75 13.21
C LYS A 359 24.40 26.54 11.92
N ARG A 360 23.61 26.27 10.86
CA ARG A 360 23.80 26.90 9.56
C ARG A 360 23.02 28.24 9.40
N GLY A 361 22.21 28.62 10.38
CA GLY A 361 21.37 29.81 10.29
C GLY A 361 20.25 29.69 9.24
N LEU A 362 19.73 28.47 9.02
CA LEU A 362 18.67 28.18 8.04
C LEU A 362 17.42 27.68 8.75
N SER A 363 16.27 27.73 8.06
CA SER A 363 15.10 26.98 8.52
C SER A 363 15.27 25.50 8.13
N PRO A 364 14.69 24.56 8.90
CA PRO A 364 14.74 23.13 8.55
C PRO A 364 14.26 22.86 7.10
N LYS A 365 13.18 23.50 6.69
CA LYS A 365 12.63 23.37 5.33
C LYS A 365 13.63 23.85 4.24
N ALA A 366 14.31 24.98 4.48
CA ALA A 366 15.32 25.51 3.53
C ALA A 366 16.52 24.55 3.44
N LEU A 367 16.99 24.04 4.57
CA LEU A 367 18.11 23.09 4.61
C LEU A 367 17.74 21.79 3.89
N MET A 368 16.54 21.25 4.13
CA MET A 368 16.09 20.01 3.47
C MET A 368 16.05 20.19 1.95
N LYS A 369 15.51 21.32 1.45
CA LYS A 369 15.49 21.62 0.01
C LYS A 369 16.91 21.73 -0.57
N GLU A 370 17.81 22.40 0.14
CA GLU A 370 19.21 22.52 -0.30
C GLU A 370 19.87 21.14 -0.45
N ILE A 371 19.68 20.28 0.56
CA ILE A 371 20.24 18.91 0.53
C ILE A 371 19.61 18.12 -0.62
N ALA A 372 18.28 18.18 -0.78
CA ALA A 372 17.57 17.45 -1.83
C ALA A 372 18.12 17.79 -3.23
N LEU A 373 18.40 19.08 -3.47
CA LEU A 373 18.96 19.53 -4.75
C LEU A 373 20.41 19.11 -4.97
N SER A 374 21.15 18.74 -3.91
CA SER A 374 22.54 18.31 -4.02
C SER A 374 22.70 16.81 -4.31
N ILE A 375 21.62 16.04 -4.18
CA ILE A 375 21.63 14.59 -4.37
C ILE A 375 21.34 14.26 -5.84
N HIS A 376 22.14 13.35 -6.42
CA HIS A 376 21.98 12.93 -7.82
C HIS A 376 20.63 12.28 -8.11
N ASP A 377 20.04 12.62 -9.25
CA ASP A 377 18.72 12.17 -9.70
C ASP A 377 18.62 10.67 -10.04
N GLY A 378 19.73 9.98 -10.21
CA GLY A 378 19.73 8.56 -10.59
C GLY A 378 19.48 7.57 -9.45
N LYS A 379 19.12 8.07 -8.23
CA LYS A 379 18.90 7.21 -7.06
C LYS A 379 17.40 7.05 -6.78
N ASN A 380 17.01 5.86 -6.32
CA ASN A 380 15.63 5.66 -5.89
C ASN A 380 15.34 6.42 -4.58
N ILE A 381 14.07 6.55 -4.23
CA ILE A 381 13.62 7.39 -3.12
C ILE A 381 14.25 6.97 -1.77
N HIS A 382 14.43 5.66 -1.53
CA HIS A 382 15.07 5.17 -0.30
C HIS A 382 16.54 5.58 -0.24
N GLN A 383 17.26 5.42 -1.36
CA GLN A 383 18.67 5.82 -1.45
C GLN A 383 18.82 7.32 -1.22
N ARG A 384 17.92 8.14 -1.79
CA ARG A 384 17.92 9.59 -1.61
C ARG A 384 17.66 9.95 -0.15
N GLY A 385 16.67 9.30 0.49
CA GLY A 385 16.36 9.50 1.92
C GLY A 385 17.55 9.18 2.83
N ILE A 386 18.23 8.05 2.57
CA ILE A 386 19.42 7.64 3.33
C ILE A 386 20.55 8.66 3.12
N GLU A 387 20.75 9.16 1.91
CA GLU A 387 21.79 10.16 1.61
C GLU A 387 21.50 11.51 2.30
N VAL A 388 20.23 11.89 2.45
CA VAL A 388 19.86 13.04 3.28
C VAL A 388 20.34 12.82 4.72
N MET A 389 20.06 11.64 5.29
CA MET A 389 20.46 11.33 6.66
C MET A 389 21.99 11.36 6.81
N GLN A 390 22.75 10.78 5.83
CA GLN A 390 24.21 10.83 5.81
C GLN A 390 24.72 12.28 5.76
N THR A 391 24.12 13.08 4.89
CA THR A 391 24.51 14.49 4.70
C THR A 391 24.28 15.30 5.98
N LEU A 392 23.12 15.10 6.62
CA LEU A 392 22.83 15.73 7.92
C LEU A 392 23.82 15.30 8.99
N ALA A 393 24.13 14.00 9.07
CA ALA A 393 25.08 13.47 10.06
C ALA A 393 26.49 14.08 9.87
N ARG A 394 26.95 14.18 8.62
CA ARG A 394 28.25 14.82 8.31
C ARG A 394 28.23 16.32 8.65
N GLN A 395 27.14 17.04 8.31
CA GLN A 395 27.02 18.48 8.60
C GLN A 395 26.84 18.77 10.09
N TRP A 396 26.32 17.81 10.86
CA TRP A 396 26.23 17.93 12.32
C TRP A 396 27.62 18.06 12.93
N GLY A 397 28.60 17.35 12.35
CA GLY A 397 29.99 17.43 12.74
C GLY A 397 30.31 16.72 14.05
N ARG A 398 29.37 15.98 14.62
CA ARG A 398 29.62 15.16 15.81
C ARG A 398 30.33 13.87 15.38
N LYS A 399 31.37 13.51 16.10
CA LYS A 399 32.06 12.23 15.86
C LYS A 399 31.25 11.09 16.49
N GLY A 400 31.13 9.96 15.78
CA GLY A 400 30.44 8.78 16.30
C GLY A 400 31.07 8.21 17.56
N PRO A 401 30.38 7.29 18.24
CA PRO A 401 29.18 6.58 17.77
C PRO A 401 27.86 7.30 18.10
N PHE A 402 26.91 7.21 17.17
CA PHE A 402 25.52 7.63 17.40
C PHE A 402 24.60 6.97 16.36
N ILE A 403 23.29 6.99 16.63
CA ILE A 403 22.26 6.43 15.74
C ILE A 403 21.27 7.53 15.40
N VAL A 404 20.92 7.67 14.11
CA VAL A 404 19.83 8.53 13.65
C VAL A 404 18.64 7.63 13.31
N ILE A 405 17.48 7.94 13.89
CA ILE A 405 16.23 7.21 13.63
C ILE A 405 15.32 8.09 12.78
N GLY A 406 14.75 7.51 11.72
CA GLY A 406 13.76 8.16 10.89
C GLY A 406 12.85 7.13 10.24
N PHE A 407 12.17 7.57 9.19
CA PHE A 407 11.29 6.70 8.39
C PHE A 407 11.64 6.86 6.90
N LEU A 408 11.37 5.80 6.13
CA LEU A 408 11.43 5.84 4.67
C LEU A 408 10.03 5.65 4.10
N PRO A 409 9.71 6.26 2.95
CA PRO A 409 8.43 6.01 2.30
C PRO A 409 8.36 4.59 1.74
N PRO A 410 7.16 4.07 1.42
CA PRO A 410 5.86 4.70 1.59
C PRO A 410 5.29 4.58 3.01
N TYR A 411 4.47 5.52 3.40
CA TYR A 411 3.65 5.48 4.61
C TYR A 411 2.19 5.20 4.22
N TYR A 412 1.61 4.20 4.86
CA TYR A 412 0.18 3.88 4.72
C TYR A 412 -0.48 4.04 6.10
N PRO A 413 -1.44 4.94 6.24
CA PRO A 413 -2.22 4.96 7.49
C PRO A 413 -3.06 3.68 7.60
N SER A 414 -3.28 3.16 8.79
CA SER A 414 -4.31 2.16 8.99
C SER A 414 -5.69 2.83 8.82
N ARG A 415 -6.64 2.09 8.23
CA ARG A 415 -8.00 2.60 8.05
C ARG A 415 -8.98 1.46 8.32
N CYS A 416 -9.80 1.59 9.37
CA CYS A 416 -10.77 0.58 9.77
C CYS A 416 -12.12 1.25 10.00
N ASN A 417 -13.20 0.63 9.57
CA ASN A 417 -14.54 1.16 9.82
C ASN A 417 -14.83 1.20 11.33
N ASN A 418 -15.44 2.28 11.76
CA ASN A 418 -15.81 2.52 13.17
C ASN A 418 -17.33 2.43 13.32
N GLU A 419 -17.81 1.45 14.07
CA GLU A 419 -19.24 1.18 14.27
C GLU A 419 -19.99 2.31 14.99
N GLU A 420 -19.29 3.30 15.53
CA GLU A 420 -19.91 4.50 16.10
C GLU A 420 -20.33 5.50 15.02
N ILE A 421 -19.84 5.33 13.77
CA ILE A 421 -20.17 6.16 12.61
C ILE A 421 -21.22 5.43 11.78
N ALA A 422 -22.37 6.06 11.55
CA ALA A 422 -23.53 5.40 10.93
C ALA A 422 -23.20 4.72 9.58
N GLY A 423 -22.55 5.42 8.67
CA GLY A 423 -22.19 4.85 7.35
C GLY A 423 -21.21 3.68 7.46
N GLU A 424 -20.24 3.77 8.39
CA GLU A 424 -19.26 2.70 8.60
C GLU A 424 -19.88 1.48 9.29
N LYS A 425 -20.84 1.70 10.21
CA LYS A 425 -21.67 0.64 10.79
C LYS A 425 -22.50 -0.06 9.70
N GLY A 426 -23.01 0.71 8.72
CA GLY A 426 -23.72 0.17 7.56
C GLY A 426 -22.91 -0.86 6.81
N MET A 427 -21.59 -0.66 6.69
CA MET A 427 -20.69 -1.64 6.05
C MET A 427 -20.68 -2.99 6.77
N ARG A 428 -20.72 -2.98 8.10
CA ARG A 428 -20.78 -4.24 8.87
C ARG A 428 -22.10 -4.98 8.62
N LEU A 429 -23.21 -4.24 8.66
CA LEU A 429 -24.52 -4.83 8.37
C LEU A 429 -24.56 -5.42 6.95
N LEU A 430 -23.99 -4.69 5.98
CA LEU A 430 -23.86 -5.17 4.61
C LEU A 430 -23.09 -6.51 4.58
N CYS A 431 -21.95 -6.59 5.27
CA CYS A 431 -21.15 -7.82 5.30
C CYS A 431 -21.96 -9.00 5.86
N GLU A 432 -22.76 -8.77 6.90
CA GLU A 432 -23.61 -9.82 7.48
C GLU A 432 -24.65 -10.31 6.46
N GLU A 433 -25.28 -9.38 5.72
CA GLU A 433 -26.23 -9.74 4.65
C GLU A 433 -25.51 -10.53 3.52
N LEU A 434 -24.31 -10.09 3.10
CA LEU A 434 -23.54 -10.75 2.05
C LEU A 434 -23.09 -12.15 2.47
N VAL A 435 -22.71 -12.37 3.75
CA VAL A 435 -22.39 -13.71 4.27
C VAL A 435 -23.61 -14.63 4.14
N GLN A 436 -24.78 -14.13 4.51
CA GLN A 436 -26.02 -14.94 4.39
C GLN A 436 -26.38 -15.21 2.92
N LYS A 437 -26.23 -14.20 2.05
CA LYS A 437 -26.46 -14.36 0.60
C LYS A 437 -25.47 -15.39 0.02
N GLY A 438 -24.18 -15.28 0.39
CA GLY A 438 -23.15 -16.23 -0.03
C GLY A 438 -23.54 -17.68 0.26
N LYS A 439 -23.96 -17.94 1.49
CA LYS A 439 -24.43 -19.29 1.90
C LYS A 439 -25.57 -19.79 1.01
N ASN A 440 -26.50 -18.90 0.68
CA ASN A 440 -27.68 -19.26 -0.12
C ASN A 440 -27.31 -19.60 -1.58
N ILE A 441 -26.21 -19.05 -2.10
CA ILE A 441 -25.72 -19.33 -3.46
C ILE A 441 -24.56 -20.32 -3.48
N GLY A 442 -24.25 -20.95 -2.31
CA GLY A 442 -23.28 -22.04 -2.23
C GLY A 442 -21.83 -21.62 -1.97
N PHE A 443 -21.59 -20.37 -1.56
CA PHE A 443 -20.23 -19.88 -1.27
C PHE A 443 -20.11 -19.46 0.20
N SER A 444 -19.05 -19.91 0.84
CA SER A 444 -18.75 -19.55 2.23
C SER A 444 -17.99 -18.23 2.26
N LEU A 445 -18.42 -17.30 3.12
CA LEU A 445 -17.75 -16.03 3.33
C LEU A 445 -17.49 -15.82 4.82
N GLU A 446 -16.44 -15.07 5.14
CA GLU A 446 -16.18 -14.59 6.50
C GLU A 446 -15.94 -13.08 6.50
N VAL A 447 -16.33 -12.44 7.58
CA VAL A 447 -16.04 -11.02 7.79
C VAL A 447 -14.75 -10.93 8.58
N ARG A 448 -13.81 -10.13 8.07
CA ARG A 448 -12.54 -9.83 8.75
C ARG A 448 -12.45 -8.34 9.02
N GLU A 449 -11.96 -8.03 10.20
CA GLU A 449 -11.84 -6.63 10.63
C GLU A 449 -10.78 -5.87 9.81
N ILE A 450 -9.72 -6.56 9.42
CA ILE A 450 -8.55 -5.95 8.75
C ILE A 450 -8.04 -6.88 7.64
N PHE A 451 -7.73 -6.29 6.52
CA PHE A 451 -6.90 -6.90 5.48
C PHE A 451 -5.44 -6.80 5.94
N GLU A 452 -4.77 -7.92 5.97
CA GLU A 452 -3.40 -8.03 6.50
C GLU A 452 -2.33 -7.62 5.50
N GLY A 453 -2.71 -7.36 4.26
CA GLY A 453 -1.89 -6.73 3.23
C GLY A 453 -2.10 -5.22 3.20
N ILE A 454 -1.29 -4.55 2.42
CA ILE A 454 -1.41 -3.11 2.18
C ILE A 454 -2.36 -2.91 1.00
N MET A 455 -3.15 -1.86 1.02
CA MET A 455 -4.02 -1.52 -0.09
C MET A 455 -4.36 -0.02 -0.10
N ASP A 456 -4.79 0.47 -1.22
CA ASP A 456 -5.09 1.88 -1.47
C ASP A 456 -6.23 2.44 -0.62
N LEU A 457 -7.09 1.59 -0.05
CA LEU A 457 -8.13 2.05 0.90
C LEU A 457 -7.54 2.78 2.11
N SER A 458 -6.24 2.60 2.40
CA SER A 458 -5.51 3.32 3.45
C SER A 458 -5.62 4.85 3.31
N TYR A 459 -5.79 5.34 2.09
CA TYR A 459 -5.79 6.78 1.81
C TYR A 459 -7.18 7.42 1.83
N LEU A 460 -8.24 6.66 2.18
CA LEU A 460 -9.62 7.16 2.13
C LEU A 460 -10.15 7.65 3.48
N GLY A 461 -9.24 8.11 4.34
CA GLY A 461 -9.53 8.69 5.63
C GLY A 461 -8.36 8.50 6.58
N PHE A 462 -8.35 9.24 7.67
CA PHE A 462 -7.29 9.15 8.68
C PHE A 462 -7.91 9.04 10.07
N GLN A 463 -7.58 7.99 10.78
CA GLN A 463 -8.11 7.71 12.12
C GLN A 463 -7.10 7.99 13.24
N GLY A 464 -5.90 8.42 12.86
CA GLY A 464 -4.86 8.76 13.82
C GLY A 464 -4.97 10.20 14.33
N ASN A 465 -4.06 10.53 15.22
CA ASN A 465 -3.89 11.90 15.74
C ASN A 465 -3.05 12.71 14.73
N LEU A 466 -3.37 13.98 14.53
CA LEU A 466 -2.59 14.88 13.67
C LEU A 466 -1.10 14.93 14.05
N ASN A 467 -0.81 14.89 15.35
CA ASN A 467 0.58 14.88 15.83
C ASN A 467 1.35 13.64 15.36
N ASP A 468 0.66 12.52 15.13
CA ASP A 468 1.29 11.29 14.63
C ASP A 468 1.69 11.48 13.16
N LEU A 469 0.80 12.04 12.37
CA LEU A 469 1.07 12.34 10.96
C LEU A 469 2.22 13.36 10.82
N GLU A 470 2.22 14.40 11.65
CA GLU A 470 3.33 15.36 11.72
C GLU A 470 4.64 14.67 12.10
N GLY A 471 4.60 13.75 13.08
CA GLY A 471 5.76 12.98 13.51
C GLY A 471 6.35 12.13 12.39
N VAL A 472 5.50 11.51 11.57
CA VAL A 472 5.95 10.76 10.38
C VAL A 472 6.59 11.74 9.38
N ALA A 473 5.89 12.84 9.07
CA ALA A 473 6.35 13.84 8.09
C ALA A 473 7.71 14.43 8.47
N GLN A 474 7.89 14.80 9.73
CA GLN A 474 9.11 15.45 10.23
C GLN A 474 10.30 14.48 10.29
N ASN A 475 10.04 13.18 10.38
CA ASN A 475 11.08 12.15 10.48
C ASN A 475 11.26 11.33 9.20
N THR A 476 10.57 11.70 8.10
CA THR A 476 10.76 11.10 6.78
C THR A 476 11.51 12.09 5.90
N PRO A 477 12.78 11.82 5.56
CA PRO A 477 13.51 12.70 4.63
C PRO A 477 12.75 12.87 3.31
N LEU A 478 12.78 14.07 2.77
CA LEU A 478 12.17 14.43 1.47
C LEU A 478 10.63 14.35 1.43
N TRP A 479 9.97 14.35 2.60
CA TRP A 479 8.50 14.43 2.69
C TRP A 479 8.01 15.72 2.02
N ASN A 480 7.05 15.58 1.12
CA ASN A 480 6.51 16.67 0.28
C ASN A 480 7.59 17.39 -0.56
N ILE A 481 8.69 16.68 -0.87
CA ILE A 481 9.69 17.09 -1.86
C ILE A 481 9.74 16.02 -2.96
N ASP A 482 10.21 14.81 -2.62
CA ASP A 482 10.21 13.66 -3.53
C ASP A 482 9.03 12.71 -3.25
N TYR A 483 8.56 12.66 -2.00
CA TYR A 483 7.44 11.82 -1.58
C TYR A 483 6.28 12.73 -1.19
N TYR A 484 5.34 12.90 -2.12
CA TYR A 484 4.13 13.69 -1.86
C TYR A 484 3.12 12.85 -1.07
N PHE A 485 2.58 13.42 0.02
CA PHE A 485 1.53 12.78 0.83
C PHE A 485 0.40 13.80 1.05
N PRO A 486 -0.84 13.49 0.62
CA PRO A 486 -1.95 14.44 0.62
C PRO A 486 -2.62 14.54 2.00
N SER A 487 -1.87 14.99 3.02
CA SER A 487 -2.30 15.02 4.42
C SER A 487 -3.63 15.72 4.64
N GLU A 488 -3.78 16.93 4.07
CA GLU A 488 -4.99 17.74 4.24
C GLU A 488 -6.23 17.08 3.60
N ASP A 489 -6.02 16.46 2.45
CA ASP A 489 -7.12 15.86 1.70
C ASP A 489 -7.61 14.57 2.35
N ILE A 490 -6.69 13.73 2.83
CA ILE A 490 -7.01 12.50 3.57
C ILE A 490 -7.85 12.83 4.82
N LEU A 491 -7.48 13.92 5.52
CA LEU A 491 -8.22 14.36 6.72
C LEU A 491 -9.64 14.83 6.40
N CYS A 492 -9.88 15.29 5.17
CA CYS A 492 -11.19 15.76 4.72
C CYS A 492 -12.05 14.64 4.12
N LEU A 493 -11.46 13.49 3.82
CA LEU A 493 -12.17 12.33 3.28
C LEU A 493 -12.39 11.32 4.42
N HIS A 494 -13.59 10.93 4.67
CA HIS A 494 -13.93 9.94 5.70
C HIS A 494 -14.95 8.99 5.08
N ILE A 495 -14.44 8.13 4.19
CA ILE A 495 -15.28 7.28 3.34
C ILE A 495 -15.36 5.88 3.96
N PRO A 496 -16.57 5.34 4.21
CA PRO A 496 -16.71 3.93 4.61
C PRO A 496 -16.08 3.00 3.57
N ILE A 497 -15.35 1.99 4.00
CA ILE A 497 -14.57 1.14 3.09
C ILE A 497 -14.99 -0.32 3.21
N LEU A 498 -14.84 -1.06 2.10
CA LEU A 498 -15.01 -2.52 2.09
C LEU A 498 -14.12 -3.09 1.00
N ASN A 499 -13.27 -4.04 1.37
CA ASN A 499 -12.60 -4.86 0.37
C ASN A 499 -13.35 -6.19 0.20
N MET A 500 -13.79 -6.48 -1.03
CA MET A 500 -14.51 -7.71 -1.37
C MET A 500 -14.09 -8.21 -2.76
N GLY A 501 -12.99 -8.91 -2.80
CA GLY A 501 -12.41 -9.38 -4.06
C GLY A 501 -12.53 -10.89 -4.28
N PRO A 502 -11.87 -11.39 -5.31
CA PRO A 502 -11.92 -12.82 -5.64
C PRO A 502 -11.15 -13.67 -4.63
N ILE A 503 -11.35 -14.98 -4.69
CA ILE A 503 -10.48 -15.91 -3.99
C ILE A 503 -9.26 -16.14 -4.88
N GLY A 504 -8.09 -15.67 -4.39
CA GLY A 504 -6.81 -15.83 -5.06
C GLY A 504 -5.82 -16.56 -4.15
N LYS A 505 -4.80 -17.13 -4.74
CA LYS A 505 -3.70 -17.76 -4.01
C LYS A 505 -2.37 -17.32 -4.59
N ASP A 506 -1.36 -17.27 -3.72
CA ASP A 506 0.04 -17.07 -4.09
C ASP A 506 0.27 -15.75 -4.87
N ALA A 507 -0.43 -14.67 -4.49
CA ALA A 507 -0.15 -13.33 -5.02
C ALA A 507 1.36 -13.07 -4.98
N HIS A 508 1.91 -12.40 -6.01
CA HIS A 508 3.33 -12.08 -6.18
C HIS A 508 4.23 -13.29 -6.50
N GLN A 509 3.69 -14.52 -6.53
CA GLN A 509 4.48 -15.73 -6.85
C GLN A 509 4.18 -16.21 -8.27
N SER A 510 5.02 -17.08 -8.82
CA SER A 510 4.79 -17.70 -10.14
C SER A 510 3.57 -18.62 -10.14
N THR A 511 3.11 -19.02 -8.96
CA THR A 511 1.92 -19.87 -8.80
C THR A 511 0.66 -19.06 -8.50
N GLU A 512 0.70 -17.75 -8.70
CA GLU A 512 -0.48 -16.89 -8.57
C GLU A 512 -1.63 -17.44 -9.38
N ARG A 513 -2.80 -17.59 -8.71
CA ARG A 513 -3.98 -18.19 -9.35
C ARG A 513 -5.30 -17.70 -8.79
N LEU A 514 -6.29 -17.62 -9.67
CA LEU A 514 -7.65 -17.15 -9.42
C LEU A 514 -8.61 -18.34 -9.37
N TYR A 515 -9.44 -18.44 -8.34
CA TYR A 515 -10.46 -19.50 -8.21
C TYR A 515 -11.71 -19.12 -9.03
N LEU A 516 -11.88 -19.77 -10.19
CA LEU A 516 -12.90 -19.43 -11.19
C LEU A 516 -14.35 -19.61 -10.71
N PRO A 517 -14.71 -20.69 -9.97
CA PRO A 517 -16.12 -20.83 -9.57
C PRO A 517 -16.62 -19.63 -8.76
N TYR A 518 -15.86 -19.15 -7.78
CA TYR A 518 -16.27 -17.98 -7.00
C TYR A 518 -16.18 -16.70 -7.85
N ALA A 519 -15.10 -16.54 -8.58
CA ALA A 519 -14.86 -15.35 -9.41
C ALA A 519 -15.99 -15.16 -10.45
N LEU A 520 -16.45 -16.23 -11.08
CA LEU A 520 -17.40 -16.13 -12.18
C LEU A 520 -18.88 -16.25 -11.76
N HIS A 521 -19.17 -16.91 -10.62
CA HIS A 521 -20.53 -17.23 -10.23
C HIS A 521 -20.93 -16.78 -8.83
N GLY A 522 -19.99 -16.51 -7.95
CA GLY A 522 -20.24 -16.03 -6.59
C GLY A 522 -20.07 -14.53 -6.43
N LEU A 523 -18.85 -14.07 -6.64
CA LEU A 523 -18.48 -12.68 -6.39
C LEU A 523 -19.32 -11.67 -7.20
N PRO A 524 -19.61 -11.89 -8.50
CA PRO A 524 -20.42 -10.89 -9.23
C PRO A 524 -21.82 -10.70 -8.65
N LEU A 525 -22.47 -11.78 -8.20
CA LEU A 525 -23.78 -11.70 -7.54
C LEU A 525 -23.71 -10.92 -6.23
N LEU A 526 -22.66 -11.16 -5.45
CA LEU A 526 -22.45 -10.50 -4.16
C LEU A 526 -22.07 -9.02 -4.34
N PHE A 527 -21.28 -8.72 -5.37
CA PHE A 527 -20.83 -7.37 -5.66
C PHE A 527 -22.02 -6.48 -6.10
N VAL A 528 -22.87 -7.01 -6.97
CA VAL A 528 -24.09 -6.31 -7.37
C VAL A 528 -25.01 -6.11 -6.16
N GLU A 529 -25.21 -7.15 -5.33
CA GLU A 529 -25.99 -7.03 -4.09
C GLU A 529 -25.43 -5.90 -3.21
N ALA A 530 -24.10 -5.82 -3.07
CA ALA A 530 -23.47 -4.75 -2.28
C ALA A 530 -23.84 -3.37 -2.86
N LEU A 531 -23.72 -3.20 -4.19
CA LEU A 531 -24.04 -1.92 -4.85
C LEU A 531 -25.52 -1.54 -4.64
N GLU A 532 -26.43 -2.52 -4.65
CA GLU A 532 -27.87 -2.29 -4.45
C GLU A 532 -28.19 -1.94 -2.98
N ARG A 533 -27.46 -2.53 -2.01
CA ARG A 533 -27.77 -2.37 -0.58
C ARG A 533 -27.09 -1.17 0.10
N ILE A 534 -25.90 -0.76 -0.38
CA ILE A 534 -25.14 0.34 0.21
C ILE A 534 -25.98 1.63 0.36
N PRO A 535 -26.74 2.07 -0.65
CA PRO A 535 -27.49 3.33 -0.50
C PRO A 535 -28.49 3.33 0.65
N ASP A 536 -29.00 2.17 1.04
CA ASP A 536 -29.94 2.07 2.18
C ASP A 536 -29.23 1.94 3.53
N LEU A 537 -28.12 1.21 3.57
CA LEU A 537 -27.42 0.86 4.83
C LEU A 537 -26.44 1.95 5.26
N CYS A 538 -25.89 2.71 4.32
CA CYS A 538 -24.82 3.68 4.61
C CYS A 538 -25.29 5.13 4.56
N LYS A 539 -26.60 5.39 4.61
CA LYS A 539 -27.14 6.74 4.75
C LYS A 539 -26.68 7.35 6.07
N GLU A 540 -26.07 8.52 6.00
CA GLU A 540 -25.91 9.33 7.21
C GLU A 540 -27.31 9.67 7.70
N THR A 541 -27.64 9.23 8.89
CA THR A 541 -28.80 9.78 9.57
C THR A 541 -28.46 11.24 9.85
N ASN A 542 -29.12 12.17 9.17
CA ASN A 542 -29.07 13.56 9.56
C ASN A 542 -29.56 13.61 11.01
N VAL A 543 -28.62 13.68 11.93
CA VAL A 543 -28.95 14.03 13.32
C VAL A 543 -29.29 15.53 13.25
N GLU A 544 -30.59 15.86 13.32
CA GLU A 544 -31.08 17.23 13.43
C GLU A 544 -30.51 17.91 14.69
#